data_0256c5ef5c2392eda3ead8b871b3d05e
#
_entry.id   0256c5ef5c2392eda3ead8b871b3d05e
#
_cell.length_a   1.000
_cell.length_b   1.000
_cell.length_c   1.000
_cell.angle_alpha   90.00
_cell.angle_beta   90.00
_cell.angle_gamma   90.00
#
_symmetry.space_group_name_H-M   'P 1'
#
loop_
_entity.id
_entity.type
_entity.pdbx_description
1 polymer ?
#
loop_
_entity_poly.entity_id
_entity_poly.type
_entity_poly.pdbx_seq_one_letter_code
_entity_poly.pdbx_strand_id
1 'polypeptide(L)'
;MYAQLVKTAGLKAPEEMSAAAREFQARVDRGDKIEPQEWMPDGYRKTLIRQISQHAHSEIVGQLPEGNWITRAPTLERKAILLAKVQDEAGHGLYLYCAAETLGVSRAEMTEQLLSGKAKYSSIFTYPTLTWADIGAIGWLVDGAAIMNQVPLQRCSFGPYARAMVRICKEESFHQRQGFDIMLKLRQGSAEQKAMAQDALDRWWWPSLMMFGPPDTDSPHSAQSMAWKIKQLSLIHI
;
A
#
# COMPACT_ATOMS: atom_id res chain seq x y z
N MET A 1 -20.91 -11.59 7.40
CA MET A 1 -20.26 -10.29 7.18
C MET A 1 -21.16 -9.35 6.40
N TYR A 2 -21.55 -9.62 5.15
CA TYR A 2 -22.38 -8.70 4.33
C TYR A 2 -23.69 -8.30 5.01
N ALA A 3 -24.47 -9.27 5.53
CA ALA A 3 -25.73 -9.01 6.23
C ALA A 3 -25.59 -8.07 7.45
N GLN A 4 -24.46 -8.10 8.12
CA GLN A 4 -24.16 -7.19 9.23
C GLN A 4 -23.85 -5.78 8.70
N LEU A 5 -23.07 -5.66 7.62
CA LEU A 5 -22.76 -4.38 6.99
C LEU A 5 -24.00 -3.70 6.38
N VAL A 6 -24.94 -4.48 5.84
CA VAL A 6 -26.24 -3.97 5.38
C VAL A 6 -26.96 -3.23 6.49
N LYS A 7 -26.98 -3.80 7.70
CA LYS A 7 -27.68 -3.21 8.86
C LYS A 7 -26.95 -1.99 9.43
N THR A 8 -25.62 -2.01 9.46
CA THR A 8 -24.83 -0.99 10.16
C THR A 8 -24.32 0.14 9.26
N ALA A 9 -24.15 -0.10 7.97
CA ALA A 9 -23.53 0.83 7.03
C ALA A 9 -24.44 1.25 5.87
N GLY A 10 -25.73 0.91 5.91
CA GLY A 10 -26.71 1.33 4.91
C GLY A 10 -26.44 0.79 3.48
N LEU A 11 -25.80 -0.37 3.38
CA LEU A 11 -25.63 -1.04 2.10
C LEU A 11 -26.98 -1.59 1.59
N LYS A 12 -27.12 -1.74 0.26
CA LYS A 12 -28.34 -2.31 -0.34
C LYS A 12 -28.59 -3.71 0.20
N ALA A 13 -29.84 -3.96 0.62
CA ALA A 13 -30.27 -5.29 1.01
C ALA A 13 -30.21 -6.25 -0.20
N PRO A 14 -30.01 -7.56 -0.02
CA PRO A 14 -29.94 -8.52 -1.12
C PRO A 14 -31.16 -8.47 -2.05
N GLU A 15 -32.34 -8.18 -1.51
CA GLU A 15 -33.60 -8.07 -2.26
C GLU A 15 -33.61 -6.87 -3.23
N GLU A 16 -32.83 -5.83 -2.93
CA GLU A 16 -32.71 -4.61 -3.73
C GLU A 16 -31.63 -4.74 -4.82
N MET A 17 -30.90 -5.85 -4.84
CA MET A 17 -29.81 -6.10 -5.77
C MET A 17 -30.33 -6.81 -7.03
N SER A 18 -29.72 -6.53 -8.19
CA SER A 18 -29.95 -7.33 -9.40
C SER A 18 -29.48 -8.78 -9.21
N ALA A 19 -30.00 -9.70 -10.02
CA ALA A 19 -29.58 -11.12 -9.97
C ALA A 19 -28.06 -11.26 -10.14
N ALA A 20 -27.46 -10.56 -11.11
CA ALA A 20 -26.00 -10.57 -11.32
C ALA A 20 -25.23 -10.04 -10.11
N ALA A 21 -25.72 -8.98 -9.47
CA ALA A 21 -25.08 -8.42 -8.28
C ALA A 21 -25.17 -9.35 -7.06
N ARG A 22 -26.26 -10.09 -6.89
CA ARG A 22 -26.41 -11.12 -5.86
C ARG A 22 -25.45 -12.28 -6.08
N GLU A 23 -25.36 -12.77 -7.32
CA GLU A 23 -24.42 -13.83 -7.67
C GLU A 23 -22.96 -13.40 -7.44
N PHE A 24 -22.59 -12.20 -7.88
CA PHE A 24 -21.28 -11.61 -7.62
C PHE A 24 -20.98 -11.57 -6.12
N GLN A 25 -21.91 -11.05 -5.29
CA GLN A 25 -21.72 -10.98 -3.85
C GLN A 25 -21.59 -12.37 -3.22
N ALA A 26 -22.38 -13.34 -3.67
CA ALA A 26 -22.30 -14.71 -3.18
C ALA A 26 -20.93 -15.35 -3.49
N ARG A 27 -20.34 -15.08 -4.65
CA ARG A 27 -18.97 -15.50 -5.00
C ARG A 27 -17.94 -14.86 -4.09
N VAL A 28 -18.02 -13.54 -3.90
CA VAL A 28 -17.13 -12.81 -2.99
C VAL A 28 -17.23 -13.37 -1.57
N ASP A 29 -18.45 -13.68 -1.10
CA ASP A 29 -18.65 -14.23 0.25
C ASP A 29 -18.04 -15.61 0.43
N ARG A 30 -18.06 -16.47 -0.60
CA ARG A 30 -17.37 -17.77 -0.62
C ARG A 30 -15.84 -17.62 -0.65
N GLY A 31 -15.32 -16.46 -1.03
CA GLY A 31 -13.88 -16.20 -1.17
C GLY A 31 -13.34 -16.49 -2.57
N ASP A 32 -14.23 -16.66 -3.55
CA ASP A 32 -13.84 -16.79 -4.96
C ASP A 32 -13.11 -15.54 -5.43
N LYS A 33 -12.09 -15.72 -6.27
CA LYS A 33 -11.44 -14.59 -6.94
C LYS A 33 -12.25 -14.15 -8.14
N ILE A 34 -12.33 -12.84 -8.31
CA ILE A 34 -12.95 -12.21 -9.48
C ILE A 34 -11.83 -11.88 -10.45
N GLU A 35 -11.94 -12.36 -11.67
CA GLU A 35 -10.94 -12.14 -12.71
C GLU A 35 -11.40 -11.01 -13.67
N PRO A 36 -10.47 -10.37 -14.42
CA PRO A 36 -10.75 -9.17 -15.22
C PRO A 36 -11.87 -9.30 -16.25
N GLN A 37 -11.99 -10.49 -16.86
CA GLN A 37 -12.97 -10.78 -17.90
C GLN A 37 -14.38 -11.11 -17.37
N GLU A 38 -14.50 -11.25 -16.04
CA GLU A 38 -15.78 -11.58 -15.42
C GLU A 38 -16.62 -10.34 -15.19
N TRP A 39 -17.94 -10.56 -15.15
CA TRP A 39 -18.84 -9.49 -14.79
C TRP A 39 -18.61 -9.03 -13.35
N MET A 40 -18.55 -7.73 -13.16
CA MET A 40 -18.44 -7.08 -11.86
C MET A 40 -19.24 -5.77 -11.83
N PRO A 41 -19.76 -5.36 -10.66
CA PRO A 41 -20.45 -4.07 -10.53
C PRO A 41 -19.53 -2.89 -10.87
N ASP A 42 -20.06 -1.86 -11.52
CA ASP A 42 -19.28 -0.65 -11.85
C ASP A 42 -18.65 0.00 -10.62
N GLY A 43 -19.36 0.00 -9.49
CA GLY A 43 -18.83 0.52 -8.23
C GLY A 43 -17.60 -0.25 -7.73
N TYR A 44 -17.61 -1.59 -7.88
CA TYR A 44 -16.47 -2.44 -7.56
C TYR A 44 -15.27 -2.11 -8.44
N ARG A 45 -15.48 -2.06 -9.78
CA ARG A 45 -14.45 -1.71 -10.74
C ARG A 45 -13.83 -0.33 -10.47
N LYS A 46 -14.65 0.70 -10.27
CA LYS A 46 -14.20 2.06 -9.96
C LYS A 46 -13.40 2.14 -8.65
N THR A 47 -13.84 1.39 -7.63
CA THR A 47 -13.13 1.33 -6.33
C THR A 47 -11.76 0.69 -6.49
N LEU A 48 -11.66 -0.41 -7.24
CA LEU A 48 -10.39 -1.08 -7.52
C LEU A 48 -9.44 -0.19 -8.33
N ILE A 49 -9.92 0.43 -9.42
CA ILE A 49 -9.10 1.34 -10.22
C ILE A 49 -8.50 2.42 -9.32
N ARG A 50 -9.33 3.10 -8.52
CA ARG A 50 -8.88 4.16 -7.62
C ARG A 50 -7.83 3.64 -6.62
N GLN A 51 -8.10 2.50 -5.96
CA GLN A 51 -7.23 1.96 -4.93
C GLN A 51 -5.91 1.45 -5.50
N ILE A 52 -5.95 0.69 -6.58
CA ILE A 52 -4.76 0.11 -7.21
C ILE A 52 -3.89 1.21 -7.83
N SER A 53 -4.51 2.18 -8.54
CA SER A 53 -3.75 3.30 -9.11
C SER A 53 -3.09 4.15 -8.03
N GLN A 54 -3.80 4.49 -6.94
CA GLN A 54 -3.20 5.25 -5.83
C GLN A 54 -2.06 4.48 -5.15
N HIS A 55 -2.18 3.16 -5.02
CA HIS A 55 -1.12 2.31 -4.51
C HIS A 55 0.09 2.32 -5.46
N ALA A 56 -0.14 2.08 -6.76
CA ALA A 56 0.92 2.15 -7.78
C ALA A 56 1.66 3.50 -7.78
N HIS A 57 0.93 4.60 -7.68
CA HIS A 57 1.52 5.93 -7.59
C HIS A 57 2.36 6.09 -6.32
N SER A 58 1.92 5.51 -5.21
CA SER A 58 2.67 5.55 -3.95
C SER A 58 4.01 4.81 -4.06
N GLU A 59 4.03 3.63 -4.68
CA GLU A 59 5.27 2.89 -4.95
C GLU A 59 6.23 3.69 -5.87
N ILE A 60 5.70 4.24 -6.96
CA ILE A 60 6.52 5.03 -7.91
C ILE A 60 7.10 6.31 -7.25
N VAL A 61 6.33 6.98 -6.42
CA VAL A 61 6.82 8.19 -5.71
C VAL A 61 7.70 7.79 -4.52
N GLY A 62 7.35 6.70 -3.83
CA GLY A 62 8.05 6.21 -2.64
C GLY A 62 9.53 5.89 -2.87
N GLN A 63 9.89 5.47 -4.08
CA GLN A 63 11.30 5.23 -4.42
C GLN A 63 12.18 6.49 -4.42
N LEU A 64 11.60 7.69 -4.60
CA LEU A 64 12.37 8.92 -4.80
C LEU A 64 13.16 9.37 -3.54
N PRO A 65 12.58 9.41 -2.33
CA PRO A 65 13.32 9.76 -1.12
C PRO A 65 14.55 8.89 -0.91
N GLU A 66 14.44 7.59 -1.16
CA GLU A 66 15.53 6.63 -0.99
C GLU A 66 16.49 6.65 -2.17
N GLY A 67 15.99 6.80 -3.39
CA GLY A 67 16.80 6.93 -4.61
C GLY A 67 17.82 8.06 -4.53
N ASN A 68 17.44 9.18 -3.91
CA ASN A 68 18.33 10.31 -3.65
C ASN A 68 19.50 10.00 -2.70
N TRP A 69 19.44 8.87 -1.99
CA TRP A 69 20.48 8.44 -1.06
C TRP A 69 21.42 7.35 -1.60
N ILE A 70 21.17 6.78 -2.75
CA ILE A 70 22.00 5.71 -3.33
C ILE A 70 23.47 6.13 -3.39
N THR A 71 23.78 7.32 -3.91
CA THR A 71 25.15 7.83 -4.01
C THR A 71 25.72 8.28 -2.66
N ARG A 72 24.88 8.58 -1.68
CA ARG A 72 25.22 9.11 -0.35
C ARG A 72 25.29 8.05 0.73
N ALA A 73 24.83 6.82 0.45
CA ALA A 73 24.91 5.72 1.40
C ALA A 73 26.36 5.45 1.83
N PRO A 74 26.61 5.08 3.11
CA PRO A 74 27.94 5.15 3.73
C PRO A 74 28.94 4.11 3.22
N THR A 75 28.48 3.00 2.65
CA THR A 75 29.34 1.93 2.12
C THR A 75 28.85 1.45 0.76
N LEU A 76 29.74 0.81 -0.01
CA LEU A 76 29.36 0.22 -1.31
C LEU A 76 28.27 -0.84 -1.15
N GLU A 77 28.35 -1.66 -0.11
CA GLU A 77 27.31 -2.63 0.23
C GLU A 77 25.94 -1.96 0.44
N ARG A 78 25.90 -0.89 1.23
CA ARG A 78 24.65 -0.14 1.49
C ARG A 78 24.12 0.56 0.24
N LYS A 79 24.99 1.02 -0.65
CA LYS A 79 24.58 1.55 -1.97
C LYS A 79 23.91 0.46 -2.80
N ALA A 80 24.48 -0.72 -2.88
CA ALA A 80 23.96 -1.84 -3.64
C ALA A 80 22.60 -2.31 -3.10
N ILE A 81 22.46 -2.44 -1.78
CA ILE A 81 21.19 -2.82 -1.13
C ILE A 81 20.11 -1.75 -1.40
N LEU A 82 20.44 -0.48 -1.25
CA LEU A 82 19.49 0.60 -1.47
C LEU A 82 19.07 0.70 -2.95
N LEU A 83 20.00 0.48 -3.89
CA LEU A 83 19.68 0.40 -5.31
C LEU A 83 18.71 -0.74 -5.61
N ALA A 84 18.93 -1.92 -5.04
CA ALA A 84 18.03 -3.07 -5.20
C ALA A 84 16.63 -2.75 -4.66
N LYS A 85 16.54 -2.17 -3.46
CA LYS A 85 15.27 -1.73 -2.89
C LYS A 85 14.53 -0.75 -3.81
N VAL A 86 15.19 0.30 -4.29
CA VAL A 86 14.60 1.29 -5.21
C VAL A 86 14.09 0.64 -6.50
N GLN A 87 14.80 -0.38 -7.00
CA GLN A 87 14.33 -1.17 -8.15
C GLN A 87 13.08 -2.00 -7.83
N ASP A 88 13.01 -2.59 -6.63
CA ASP A 88 11.84 -3.32 -6.19
C ASP A 88 10.61 -2.40 -6.10
N GLU A 89 10.72 -1.21 -5.48
CA GLU A 89 9.64 -0.21 -5.40
C GLU A 89 9.12 0.18 -6.79
N ALA A 90 10.02 0.44 -7.75
CA ALA A 90 9.64 0.69 -9.13
C ALA A 90 8.91 -0.51 -9.76
N GLY A 91 9.36 -1.73 -9.46
CA GLY A 91 8.74 -2.99 -9.89
C GLY A 91 7.35 -3.17 -9.30
N HIS A 92 7.16 -2.85 -8.01
CA HIS A 92 5.87 -2.89 -7.33
C HIS A 92 4.86 -1.98 -8.03
N GLY A 93 5.24 -0.73 -8.31
CA GLY A 93 4.43 0.21 -9.07
C GLY A 93 4.00 -0.34 -10.44
N LEU A 94 4.94 -0.99 -11.17
CA LEU A 94 4.64 -1.59 -12.47
C LEU A 94 3.67 -2.77 -12.36
N TYR A 95 3.80 -3.65 -11.36
CA TYR A 95 2.85 -4.76 -11.15
C TYR A 95 1.44 -4.24 -10.86
N LEU A 96 1.34 -3.19 -10.06
CA LEU A 96 0.08 -2.55 -9.73
C LEU A 96 -0.55 -1.86 -10.93
N TYR A 97 0.24 -1.15 -11.75
CA TYR A 97 -0.27 -0.61 -13.01
C TYR A 97 -0.80 -1.71 -13.92
N CYS A 98 -0.08 -2.83 -14.08
CA CYS A 98 -0.57 -3.96 -14.84
C CYS A 98 -1.91 -4.49 -14.31
N ALA A 99 -2.09 -4.57 -12.99
CA ALA A 99 -3.36 -4.98 -12.39
C ALA A 99 -4.49 -3.98 -12.68
N ALA A 100 -4.20 -2.66 -12.63
CA ALA A 100 -5.18 -1.63 -12.96
C ALA A 100 -5.54 -1.62 -14.45
N GLU A 101 -4.58 -1.87 -15.34
CA GLU A 101 -4.80 -1.96 -16.80
C GLU A 101 -5.82 -3.04 -17.16
N THR A 102 -5.86 -4.14 -16.40
CA THR A 102 -6.88 -5.20 -16.60
C THR A 102 -8.31 -4.73 -16.31
N LEU A 103 -8.47 -3.60 -15.64
CA LEU A 103 -9.77 -2.97 -15.36
C LEU A 103 -10.18 -1.92 -16.39
N GLY A 104 -9.33 -1.67 -17.41
CA GLY A 104 -9.64 -0.80 -18.54
C GLY A 104 -9.12 0.64 -18.41
N VAL A 105 -8.22 0.93 -17.46
CA VAL A 105 -7.49 2.21 -17.38
C VAL A 105 -6.08 2.01 -17.93
N SER A 106 -5.63 2.89 -18.82
CA SER A 106 -4.29 2.75 -19.40
C SER A 106 -3.20 3.25 -18.45
N ARG A 107 -2.01 2.63 -18.52
CA ARG A 107 -0.82 3.10 -17.79
C ARG A 107 -0.47 4.54 -18.16
N ALA A 108 -0.61 4.89 -19.43
CA ALA A 108 -0.35 6.24 -19.91
C ALA A 108 -1.24 7.28 -19.22
N GLU A 109 -2.54 7.00 -19.09
CA GLU A 109 -3.47 7.88 -18.35
C GLU A 109 -3.10 7.99 -16.87
N MET A 110 -2.79 6.85 -16.21
CA MET A 110 -2.39 6.87 -14.79
C MET A 110 -1.10 7.66 -14.59
N THR A 111 -0.11 7.49 -15.46
CA THR A 111 1.16 8.21 -15.40
C THR A 111 0.97 9.70 -15.67
N GLU A 112 0.15 10.07 -16.65
CA GLU A 112 -0.17 11.48 -16.93
C GLU A 112 -0.89 12.14 -15.74
N GLN A 113 -1.81 11.45 -15.09
CA GLN A 113 -2.46 11.95 -13.88
C GLN A 113 -1.47 12.16 -12.73
N LEU A 114 -0.49 11.27 -12.58
CA LEU A 114 0.56 11.42 -11.58
C LEU A 114 1.46 12.63 -11.88
N LEU A 115 1.98 12.72 -13.08
CA LEU A 115 2.90 13.79 -13.50
C LEU A 115 2.24 15.17 -13.52
N SER A 116 0.95 15.24 -13.86
CA SER A 116 0.18 16.49 -13.82
C SER A 116 -0.29 16.91 -12.42
N GLY A 117 0.03 16.13 -11.37
CA GLY A 117 -0.37 16.41 -9.99
C GLY A 117 -1.85 16.16 -9.69
N LYS A 118 -2.59 15.51 -10.58
CA LYS A 118 -4.02 15.17 -10.39
C LYS A 118 -4.21 13.87 -9.61
N ALA A 119 -3.23 12.96 -9.64
CA ALA A 119 -3.30 11.72 -8.91
C ALA A 119 -2.93 11.88 -7.43
N LYS A 120 -3.52 11.03 -6.60
CA LYS A 120 -3.18 10.92 -5.18
C LYS A 120 -2.17 9.79 -4.97
N TYR A 121 -1.27 10.01 -4.04
CA TYR A 121 -0.33 9.02 -3.50
C TYR A 121 -0.14 9.26 -2.00
N SER A 122 0.61 8.42 -1.32
CA SER A 122 0.87 8.59 0.11
C SER A 122 1.72 9.84 0.37
N SER A 123 1.20 10.79 1.13
CA SER A 123 1.88 12.06 1.44
C SER A 123 3.18 11.88 2.25
N ILE A 124 3.39 10.72 2.88
CA ILE A 124 4.59 10.43 3.65
C ILE A 124 5.86 10.53 2.78
N PHE A 125 5.77 10.25 1.49
CA PHE A 125 6.89 10.32 0.55
C PHE A 125 7.31 11.75 0.17
N THR A 126 6.58 12.77 0.65
CA THR A 126 6.96 14.18 0.50
C THR A 126 7.77 14.71 1.69
N TYR A 127 7.93 13.92 2.75
CA TYR A 127 8.75 14.31 3.89
C TYR A 127 10.25 14.28 3.55
N PRO A 128 11.04 15.24 4.04
CA PRO A 128 12.45 15.33 3.70
C PRO A 128 13.27 14.22 4.37
N THR A 129 14.20 13.64 3.61
CA THR A 129 15.23 12.72 4.11
C THR A 129 16.51 13.49 4.38
N LEU A 130 16.78 13.82 5.64
CA LEU A 130 17.86 14.72 6.05
C LEU A 130 19.16 13.98 6.33
N THR A 131 19.08 12.77 6.86
CA THR A 131 20.23 11.98 7.29
C THR A 131 20.12 10.53 6.83
N TRP A 132 21.21 9.77 6.95
CA TRP A 132 21.19 8.32 6.68
C TRP A 132 20.22 7.57 7.62
N ALA A 133 19.97 8.09 8.82
CA ALA A 133 19.01 7.50 9.73
C ALA A 133 17.56 7.57 9.21
N ASP A 134 17.24 8.58 8.39
CA ASP A 134 15.91 8.65 7.75
C ASP A 134 15.65 7.46 6.83
N ILE A 135 16.68 7.00 6.11
CA ILE A 135 16.57 5.78 5.27
C ILE A 135 16.32 4.55 6.15
N GLY A 136 16.97 4.48 7.32
CA GLY A 136 16.67 3.44 8.30
C GLY A 136 15.25 3.52 8.86
N ALA A 137 14.78 4.73 9.19
CA ALA A 137 13.44 4.96 9.73
C ALA A 137 12.35 4.68 8.67
N ILE A 138 12.56 5.08 7.42
CA ILE A 138 11.65 4.75 6.30
C ILE A 138 11.53 3.24 6.19
N GLY A 139 12.63 2.52 5.98
CA GLY A 139 12.58 1.07 5.84
C GLY A 139 11.96 0.37 7.06
N TRP A 140 12.21 0.84 8.27
CA TRP A 140 11.67 0.18 9.46
C TRP A 140 10.21 0.57 9.74
N LEU A 141 9.88 1.85 9.77
CA LEU A 141 8.58 2.35 10.20
C LEU A 141 7.59 2.48 9.04
N VAL A 142 8.01 3.08 7.91
CA VAL A 142 7.11 3.34 6.78
C VAL A 142 6.81 2.03 6.04
N ASP A 143 7.84 1.23 5.70
CA ASP A 143 7.63 -0.07 5.06
C ASP A 143 6.94 -1.04 6.03
N GLY A 144 7.23 -0.94 7.35
CA GLY A 144 6.51 -1.68 8.38
C GLY A 144 5.02 -1.38 8.39
N ALA A 145 4.63 -0.11 8.30
CA ALA A 145 3.25 0.30 8.19
C ALA A 145 2.63 -0.11 6.83
N ALA A 146 3.41 -0.01 5.74
CA ALA A 146 3.00 -0.48 4.42
C ALA A 146 2.67 -1.98 4.44
N ILE A 147 3.55 -2.83 4.97
CA ILE A 147 3.33 -4.27 5.09
C ILE A 147 2.03 -4.58 5.84
N MET A 148 1.78 -3.91 6.97
CA MET A 148 0.56 -4.12 7.75
C MET A 148 -0.71 -3.76 6.97
N ASN A 149 -0.65 -2.77 6.09
CA ASN A 149 -1.74 -2.42 5.20
C ASN A 149 -1.85 -3.37 3.99
N GLN A 150 -0.73 -3.90 3.50
CA GLN A 150 -0.66 -4.69 2.27
C GLN A 150 -0.96 -6.17 2.49
N VAL A 151 -0.55 -6.76 3.61
CA VAL A 151 -0.76 -8.20 3.91
C VAL A 151 -2.23 -8.62 3.80
N PRO A 152 -3.21 -7.87 4.33
CA PRO A 152 -4.62 -8.19 4.13
C PRO A 152 -5.06 -8.19 2.66
N LEU A 153 -4.40 -7.39 1.79
CA LEU A 153 -4.73 -7.29 0.37
C LEU A 153 -4.39 -8.56 -0.43
N GLN A 154 -3.56 -9.47 0.11
CA GLN A 154 -3.36 -10.81 -0.47
C GLN A 154 -4.68 -11.61 -0.51
N ARG A 155 -5.66 -11.24 0.32
CA ARG A 155 -7.00 -11.83 0.35
C ARG A 155 -8.04 -11.01 -0.44
N CYS A 156 -7.61 -9.94 -1.13
CA CYS A 156 -8.50 -9.14 -1.97
C CYS A 156 -9.29 -10.05 -2.92
N SER A 157 -10.57 -9.74 -3.09
CA SER A 157 -11.44 -10.51 -4.00
C SER A 157 -11.02 -10.38 -5.47
N PHE A 158 -10.33 -9.31 -5.87
CA PHE A 158 -9.81 -9.15 -7.23
C PHE A 158 -8.50 -9.92 -7.41
N GLY A 159 -8.51 -10.92 -8.28
CA GLY A 159 -7.41 -11.88 -8.47
C GLY A 159 -6.08 -11.23 -8.83
N PRO A 160 -5.97 -10.35 -9.84
CA PRO A 160 -4.70 -9.71 -10.21
C PRO A 160 -4.05 -8.93 -9.07
N TYR A 161 -4.83 -8.16 -8.31
CA TYR A 161 -4.31 -7.40 -7.17
C TYR A 161 -3.82 -8.32 -6.03
N ALA A 162 -4.62 -9.33 -5.69
CA ALA A 162 -4.25 -10.28 -4.64
C ALA A 162 -2.94 -11.02 -4.97
N ARG A 163 -2.75 -11.42 -6.23
CA ARG A 163 -1.51 -12.09 -6.68
C ARG A 163 -0.30 -11.17 -6.64
N ALA A 164 -0.44 -9.92 -7.06
CA ALA A 164 0.63 -8.92 -6.96
C ALA A 164 1.09 -8.74 -5.50
N MET A 165 0.15 -8.67 -4.56
CA MET A 165 0.44 -8.50 -3.14
C MET A 165 1.27 -9.62 -2.53
N VAL A 166 1.16 -10.85 -3.03
CA VAL A 166 1.98 -11.97 -2.52
C VAL A 166 3.47 -11.72 -2.74
N ARG A 167 3.83 -11.18 -3.91
CA ARG A 167 5.22 -10.84 -4.22
C ARG A 167 5.66 -9.57 -3.50
N ILE A 168 4.89 -8.51 -3.61
CA ILE A 168 5.18 -7.22 -3.00
C ILE A 168 5.44 -7.37 -1.50
N CYS A 169 4.55 -8.02 -0.74
CA CYS A 169 4.75 -8.22 0.70
C CYS A 169 6.02 -9.01 1.06
N LYS A 170 6.47 -9.91 0.18
CA LYS A 170 7.74 -10.62 0.37
C LYS A 170 8.93 -9.67 0.26
N GLU A 171 8.98 -8.87 -0.79
CA GLU A 171 10.05 -7.91 -1.07
C GLU A 171 10.06 -6.83 0.02
N GLU A 172 8.91 -6.30 0.41
CA GLU A 172 8.74 -5.35 1.51
C GLU A 172 9.30 -5.86 2.86
N SER A 173 9.20 -7.16 3.11
CA SER A 173 9.76 -7.74 4.34
C SER A 173 11.30 -7.61 4.41
N PHE A 174 11.99 -7.63 3.27
CA PHE A 174 13.42 -7.36 3.19
C PHE A 174 13.70 -5.87 3.37
N HIS A 175 12.88 -4.99 2.81
CA HIS A 175 13.01 -3.55 2.96
C HIS A 175 12.91 -3.16 4.44
N GLN A 176 11.89 -3.68 5.14
CA GLN A 176 11.71 -3.45 6.58
C GLN A 176 12.92 -3.95 7.38
N ARG A 177 13.43 -5.13 7.06
CA ARG A 177 14.61 -5.70 7.73
C ARG A 177 15.84 -4.84 7.52
N GLN A 178 16.08 -4.34 6.30
CA GLN A 178 17.20 -3.46 6.01
C GLN A 178 17.13 -2.13 6.77
N GLY A 179 15.93 -1.54 6.86
CA GLY A 179 15.68 -0.35 7.66
C GLY A 179 15.99 -0.58 9.13
N PHE A 180 15.48 -1.66 9.72
CA PHE A 180 15.76 -2.06 11.08
C PHE A 180 17.26 -2.24 11.34
N ASP A 181 17.98 -2.92 10.45
CA ASP A 181 19.41 -3.17 10.58
C ASP A 181 20.24 -1.86 10.53
N ILE A 182 19.82 -0.86 9.74
CA ILE A 182 20.42 0.48 9.75
C ILE A 182 20.23 1.13 11.11
N MET A 183 19.00 1.16 11.61
CA MET A 183 18.68 1.78 12.90
C MET A 183 19.40 1.10 14.07
N LEU A 184 19.45 -0.23 14.07
CA LEU A 184 20.16 -1.00 15.08
C LEU A 184 21.66 -0.68 15.08
N LYS A 185 22.29 -0.58 13.90
CA LYS A 185 23.69 -0.24 13.77
C LYS A 185 24.00 1.17 14.28
N LEU A 186 23.16 2.15 13.95
CA LEU A 186 23.28 3.52 14.45
C LEU A 186 23.10 3.56 15.98
N ARG A 187 22.16 2.80 16.53
CA ARG A 187 21.92 2.69 17.98
C ARG A 187 23.12 2.09 18.75
N GLN A 188 23.93 1.27 18.08
CA GLN A 188 25.13 0.66 18.65
C GLN A 188 26.40 1.52 18.45
N GLY A 189 26.30 2.60 17.68
CA GLY A 189 27.41 3.47 17.32
C GLY A 189 27.73 4.57 18.34
N SER A 190 28.31 5.68 17.86
CA SER A 190 28.69 6.83 18.68
C SER A 190 27.47 7.57 19.27
N ALA A 191 27.71 8.53 20.15
CA ALA A 191 26.66 9.37 20.73
C ALA A 191 25.91 10.15 19.64
N GLU A 192 26.62 10.66 18.63
CA GLU A 192 26.06 11.38 17.50
C GLU A 192 25.20 10.48 16.63
N GLN A 193 25.62 9.23 16.38
CA GLN A 193 24.85 8.24 15.63
C GLN A 193 23.56 7.85 16.38
N LYS A 194 23.62 7.70 17.69
CA LYS A 194 22.44 7.45 18.53
C LYS A 194 21.45 8.62 18.49
N ALA A 195 21.96 9.85 18.59
CA ALA A 195 21.15 11.05 18.53
C ALA A 195 20.48 11.19 17.14
N MET A 196 21.22 10.92 16.05
CA MET A 196 20.70 10.92 14.69
C MET A 196 19.59 9.87 14.50
N ALA A 197 19.76 8.67 15.05
CA ALA A 197 18.75 7.62 14.99
C ALA A 197 17.47 8.02 15.75
N GLN A 198 17.63 8.61 16.95
CA GLN A 198 16.48 9.06 17.74
C GLN A 198 15.71 10.19 17.03
N ASP A 199 16.43 11.20 16.51
CA ASP A 199 15.82 12.30 15.75
C ASP A 199 15.01 11.78 14.54
N ALA A 200 15.56 10.82 13.79
CA ALA A 200 14.85 10.21 12.68
C ALA A 200 13.59 9.47 13.16
N LEU A 201 13.67 8.68 14.23
CA LEU A 201 12.49 8.00 14.79
C LEU A 201 11.43 9.00 15.22
N ASP A 202 11.77 10.07 15.89
CA ASP A 202 10.82 11.08 16.36
C ASP A 202 10.10 11.76 15.19
N ARG A 203 10.80 12.03 14.07
CA ARG A 203 10.23 12.65 12.87
C ARG A 203 9.35 11.69 12.06
N TRP A 204 9.71 10.40 11.98
CA TRP A 204 9.01 9.44 11.14
C TRP A 204 7.93 8.64 11.87
N TRP A 205 7.93 8.60 13.21
CA TRP A 205 6.97 7.83 14.01
C TRP A 205 5.52 8.20 13.70
N TRP A 206 5.17 9.46 13.92
CA TRP A 206 3.80 9.91 13.72
C TRP A 206 3.33 9.83 12.27
N PRO A 207 4.09 10.29 11.27
CA PRO A 207 3.72 10.11 9.86
C PRO A 207 3.48 8.66 9.46
N SER A 208 4.25 7.70 10.00
CA SER A 208 4.05 6.28 9.74
C SER A 208 2.74 5.76 10.33
N LEU A 209 2.36 6.20 11.52
CA LEU A 209 1.06 5.87 12.11
C LEU A 209 -0.10 6.44 11.28
N MET A 210 0.05 7.62 10.72
CA MET A 210 -0.98 8.23 9.86
C MET A 210 -1.25 7.46 8.58
N MET A 211 -0.36 6.56 8.16
CA MET A 211 -0.59 5.68 7.00
C MET A 211 -1.75 4.71 7.20
N PHE A 212 -2.16 4.44 8.43
CA PHE A 212 -3.32 3.58 8.71
C PHE A 212 -4.65 4.29 8.45
N GLY A 213 -4.65 5.61 8.35
CA GLY A 213 -5.84 6.42 8.13
C GLY A 213 -6.79 6.44 9.34
N PRO A 214 -7.99 6.99 9.17
CA PRO A 214 -9.01 6.98 10.20
C PRO A 214 -9.57 5.57 10.41
N PRO A 215 -10.26 5.31 11.55
CA PRO A 215 -10.98 4.06 11.78
C PRO A 215 -11.91 3.70 10.61
N ASP A 216 -12.00 2.42 10.26
CA ASP A 216 -12.83 1.96 9.13
C ASP A 216 -14.32 2.24 9.33
N THR A 217 -14.77 2.47 10.57
CA THR A 217 -16.13 2.88 10.91
C THR A 217 -16.49 4.30 10.48
N ASP A 218 -15.49 5.14 10.27
CA ASP A 218 -15.68 6.58 10.02
C ASP A 218 -15.80 6.92 8.53
N SER A 219 -15.75 5.92 7.64
CA SER A 219 -15.86 6.10 6.21
C SER A 219 -16.94 5.20 5.59
N PRO A 220 -17.97 5.78 4.94
CA PRO A 220 -19.00 4.99 4.25
C PRO A 220 -18.44 4.16 3.08
N HIS A 221 -17.29 4.57 2.53
CA HIS A 221 -16.61 3.81 1.47
C HIS A 221 -15.91 2.55 2.00
N SER A 222 -15.49 2.54 3.26
CA SER A 222 -14.84 1.38 3.87
C SER A 222 -15.80 0.20 4.00
N ALA A 223 -17.05 0.44 4.41
CA ALA A 223 -18.05 -0.61 4.53
C ALA A 223 -18.29 -1.36 3.21
N GLN A 224 -18.43 -0.63 2.09
CA GLN A 224 -18.62 -1.23 0.78
C GLN A 224 -17.36 -1.98 0.31
N SER A 225 -16.17 -1.43 0.53
CA SER A 225 -14.91 -2.09 0.20
C SER A 225 -14.69 -3.37 1.02
N MET A 226 -15.11 -3.38 2.28
CA MET A 226 -15.10 -4.58 3.12
C MET A 226 -16.11 -5.63 2.68
N ALA A 227 -17.34 -5.21 2.33
CA ALA A 227 -18.37 -6.10 1.81
C ALA A 227 -17.91 -6.81 0.52
N TRP A 228 -17.19 -6.11 -0.32
CA TRP A 228 -16.60 -6.66 -1.53
C TRP A 228 -15.25 -7.37 -1.31
N LYS A 229 -14.77 -7.42 -0.07
CA LYS A 229 -13.44 -7.97 0.28
C LYS A 229 -12.29 -7.37 -0.55
N ILE A 230 -12.41 -6.13 -0.98
CA ILE A 230 -11.33 -5.37 -1.59
C ILE A 230 -10.31 -4.99 -0.50
N LYS A 231 -10.81 -4.37 0.59
CA LYS A 231 -10.07 -4.07 1.80
C LYS A 231 -10.53 -5.03 2.90
N GLN A 232 -9.61 -5.52 3.70
CA GLN A 232 -9.91 -6.29 4.90
C GLN A 232 -9.66 -5.39 6.12
N LEU A 233 -10.30 -5.66 7.25
CA LEU A 233 -10.00 -4.96 8.50
C LEU A 233 -8.50 -5.10 8.80
N SER A 234 -7.85 -4.00 9.04
CA SER A 234 -6.49 -4.02 9.58
C SER A 234 -6.51 -4.60 10.99
N LEU A 235 -5.55 -5.48 11.29
CA LEU A 235 -5.39 -6.05 12.64
C LEU A 235 -5.14 -5.00 13.74
N ILE A 236 -4.83 -3.76 13.34
CA ILE A 236 -4.58 -2.63 14.27
C ILE A 236 -5.89 -2.04 14.82
N HIS A 237 -7.03 -2.36 14.22
CA HIS A 237 -8.34 -1.88 14.64
C HIS A 237 -9.14 -2.93 15.47
N ILE A 238 -8.47 -3.98 15.96
CA ILE A 238 -9.06 -4.99 16.84
C ILE A 238 -8.69 -4.69 18.29
#